data_68ff4523055a742ab3f3342e4961cdc9
#
_entry.id   68ff4523055a742ab3f3342e4961cdc9
#
_cell.length_a   1.000
_cell.length_b   1.000
_cell.length_c   1.000
_cell.angle_alpha   90.00
_cell.angle_beta   90.00
_cell.angle_gamma   90.00
#
_symmetry.space_group_name_H-M   'P 1'
#
loop_
_entity.id
_entity.type
_entity.pdbx_description
1 polymer ?
#
loop_
_entity_poly.entity_id
_entity_poly.type
_entity_poly.pdbx_seq_one_letter_code
_entity_poly.pdbx_strand_id
1 'polypeptide(L)'
;AHLLMLSGIGPAESLTGLGIPVAANLPVGQRCWDHPEWVLPSIWPVAAQRPVLEVVVVGDGVEIRPYTGGFISMVGDGTSGRPDWPHVGVAVMRPQARGRITLVSAEPAVPPRIEHRYDSEPADIAALQRGSELATEMLRGATQLGLPAWSTSQHLSGTAPMGPDHDEHAVLDSRCRVRGLQGLWVVDGSVLPAP
;
A
#
# COMPACT_ATOMS: atom_id res chain seq x y z
N ALA A 1 -12.77 -1.57 -1.16
CA ALA A 1 -13.26 -0.46 -2.02
C ALA A 1 -13.84 -0.97 -3.35
N HIS A 2 -13.12 -1.79 -4.11
CA HIS A 2 -13.53 -2.26 -5.44
C HIS A 2 -14.95 -2.87 -5.41
N LEU A 3 -15.18 -3.84 -4.53
CA LEU A 3 -16.50 -4.50 -4.38
C LEU A 3 -17.61 -3.51 -3.99
N LEU A 4 -17.35 -2.58 -3.08
CA LEU A 4 -18.33 -1.55 -2.69
C LEU A 4 -18.73 -0.70 -3.88
N MET A 5 -17.78 -0.19 -4.64
CA MET A 5 -18.04 0.66 -5.81
C MET A 5 -18.81 -0.09 -6.90
N LEU A 6 -18.47 -1.34 -7.20
CA LEU A 6 -19.23 -2.19 -8.12
C LEU A 6 -20.66 -2.47 -7.64
N SER A 7 -20.89 -2.41 -6.32
CA SER A 7 -22.22 -2.57 -5.70
C SER A 7 -22.99 -1.24 -5.61
N GLY A 8 -22.53 -0.17 -6.25
CA GLY A 8 -23.20 1.13 -6.23
C GLY A 8 -22.91 1.97 -4.98
N ILE A 9 -21.93 1.60 -4.17
CA ILE A 9 -21.55 2.30 -2.95
C ILE A 9 -20.22 3.03 -3.19
N GLY A 10 -20.26 4.32 -3.42
CA GLY A 10 -19.07 5.09 -3.77
C GLY A 10 -19.41 6.49 -4.28
N PRO A 11 -18.43 7.23 -4.83
CA PRO A 11 -18.65 8.57 -5.38
C PRO A 11 -19.66 8.55 -6.52
N ALA A 12 -20.81 9.20 -6.34
CA ALA A 12 -21.95 9.11 -7.25
C ALA A 12 -21.61 9.48 -8.70
N GLU A 13 -20.84 10.54 -8.91
CA GLU A 13 -20.43 10.98 -10.26
C GLU A 13 -19.62 9.90 -10.99
N SER A 14 -18.65 9.30 -10.31
CA SER A 14 -17.81 8.24 -10.88
C SER A 14 -18.62 6.99 -11.21
N LEU A 15 -19.55 6.59 -10.34
CA LEU A 15 -20.40 5.41 -10.54
C LEU A 15 -21.37 5.64 -11.70
N THR A 16 -22.03 6.79 -11.73
CA THR A 16 -22.97 7.16 -12.80
C THR A 16 -22.27 7.22 -14.16
N GLY A 17 -21.05 7.75 -14.22
CA GLY A 17 -20.24 7.79 -15.44
C GLY A 17 -19.91 6.41 -16.01
N LEU A 18 -19.95 5.36 -15.19
CA LEU A 18 -19.76 3.96 -15.58
C LEU A 18 -21.11 3.20 -15.76
N GLY A 19 -22.24 3.88 -15.63
CA GLY A 19 -23.55 3.26 -15.71
C GLY A 19 -23.93 2.41 -14.50
N ILE A 20 -23.24 2.58 -13.36
CA ILE A 20 -23.55 1.85 -12.13
C ILE A 20 -24.60 2.61 -11.33
N PRO A 21 -25.75 2.00 -10.99
CA PRO A 21 -26.77 2.61 -10.14
C PRO A 21 -26.22 2.93 -8.76
N VAL A 22 -26.46 4.16 -8.27
CA VAL A 22 -25.94 4.61 -6.97
C VAL A 22 -26.87 4.15 -5.85
N ALA A 23 -26.38 3.25 -5.00
CA ALA A 23 -27.06 2.81 -3.79
C ALA A 23 -26.75 3.73 -2.59
N ALA A 24 -25.50 4.19 -2.49
CA ALA A 24 -25.08 5.16 -1.49
C ALA A 24 -23.91 6.02 -2.01
N ASN A 25 -24.06 7.35 -1.90
CA ASN A 25 -23.00 8.27 -2.26
C ASN A 25 -22.03 8.42 -1.08
N LEU A 26 -20.92 7.69 -1.10
CA LEU A 26 -19.90 7.66 -0.05
C LEU A 26 -18.51 7.82 -0.66
N PRO A 27 -17.52 8.35 0.09
CA PRO A 27 -16.19 8.65 -0.42
C PRO A 27 -15.27 7.42 -0.54
N VAL A 28 -15.82 6.27 -0.94
CA VAL A 28 -15.09 5.02 -1.12
C VAL A 28 -13.96 5.20 -2.15
N GLY A 29 -12.75 4.81 -1.79
CA GLY A 29 -11.58 4.87 -2.66
C GLY A 29 -11.00 6.26 -2.89
N GLN A 30 -11.61 7.34 -2.39
CA GLN A 30 -11.11 8.71 -2.59
C GLN A 30 -9.78 8.97 -1.87
N ARG A 31 -9.46 8.16 -0.88
CA ARG A 31 -8.19 8.17 -0.16
C ARG A 31 -7.72 6.75 0.05
N CYS A 32 -6.41 6.58 0.04
CA CYS A 32 -5.76 5.38 0.54
C CYS A 32 -4.35 5.72 0.99
N TRP A 33 -3.83 4.89 1.87
CA TRP A 33 -2.44 4.91 2.31
C TRP A 33 -1.82 3.55 2.02
N ASP A 34 -0.54 3.58 1.77
CA ASP A 34 0.34 2.42 1.78
C ASP A 34 1.72 2.92 2.16
N HIS A 35 2.60 2.05 2.64
CA HIS A 35 3.96 2.45 2.94
C HIS A 35 4.76 2.62 1.64
N PRO A 36 5.18 3.85 1.27
CA PRO A 36 6.13 4.04 0.19
C PRO A 36 7.40 3.26 0.49
N GLU A 37 7.86 2.47 -0.47
CA GLU A 37 9.05 1.65 -0.29
C GLU A 37 10.01 1.83 -1.46
N TRP A 38 11.29 1.96 -1.15
CA TRP A 38 12.39 1.82 -2.09
C TRP A 38 13.06 0.47 -1.91
N VAL A 39 13.26 -0.20 -3.01
CA VAL A 39 14.04 -1.43 -3.09
C VAL A 39 15.42 -1.11 -3.64
N LEU A 40 16.45 -1.43 -2.86
CA LEU A 40 17.85 -1.29 -3.24
C LEU A 40 18.38 -2.68 -3.57
N PRO A 41 18.60 -3.00 -4.85
CA PRO A 41 19.17 -4.27 -5.25
C PRO A 41 20.55 -4.46 -4.62
N SER A 42 20.86 -5.68 -4.25
CA SER A 42 22.16 -6.00 -3.67
C SER A 42 22.59 -7.43 -4.06
N ILE A 43 23.87 -7.71 -3.85
CA ILE A 43 24.42 -9.05 -4.03
C ILE A 43 25.16 -9.39 -2.75
N TRP A 44 24.62 -10.34 -1.97
CA TRP A 44 25.34 -10.93 -0.84
C TRP A 44 25.19 -12.45 -0.86
N PRO A 45 26.14 -13.16 -0.24
CA PRO A 45 26.01 -14.60 -0.13
C PRO A 45 24.83 -14.96 0.76
N VAL A 46 23.90 -15.74 0.21
CA VAL A 46 22.75 -16.26 0.95
C VAL A 46 22.99 -17.74 1.22
N ALA A 47 22.93 -18.14 2.48
CA ALA A 47 22.95 -19.55 2.83
C ALA A 47 21.62 -20.22 2.42
N ALA A 48 21.69 -21.42 1.87
CA ALA A 48 20.50 -22.21 1.59
C ALA A 48 19.63 -22.37 2.85
N GLN A 49 18.32 -22.39 2.68
CA GLN A 49 17.33 -22.57 3.75
C GLN A 49 17.22 -21.41 4.78
N ARG A 50 17.72 -20.23 4.45
CA ARG A 50 17.46 -19.04 5.26
C ARG A 50 16.05 -18.50 5.03
N PRO A 51 15.40 -17.96 6.07
CA PRO A 51 14.16 -17.20 5.88
C PRO A 51 14.36 -16.04 4.90
N VAL A 52 13.31 -15.70 4.16
CA VAL A 52 13.33 -14.57 3.21
C VAL A 52 13.64 -13.26 3.90
N LEU A 53 13.13 -13.08 5.12
CA LEU A 53 13.41 -11.94 5.98
C LEU A 53 13.67 -12.44 7.41
N GLU A 54 14.87 -12.17 7.94
CA GLU A 54 15.28 -12.60 9.28
C GLU A 54 15.28 -11.47 10.30
N VAL A 55 15.48 -10.26 9.84
CA VAL A 55 15.61 -9.09 10.70
C VAL A 55 14.95 -7.87 10.06
N VAL A 56 14.35 -7.04 10.88
CA VAL A 56 13.83 -5.73 10.49
C VAL A 56 14.46 -4.70 11.40
N VAL A 57 14.99 -3.63 10.83
CA VAL A 57 15.50 -2.49 11.58
C VAL A 57 14.45 -1.38 11.52
N VAL A 58 14.03 -0.91 12.70
CA VAL A 58 13.01 0.13 12.84
C VAL A 58 13.64 1.36 13.49
N GLY A 59 13.49 2.51 12.86
CA GLY A 59 13.97 3.78 13.41
C GLY A 59 13.58 4.97 12.53
N ASP A 60 13.46 6.14 13.11
CA ASP A 60 13.18 7.42 12.45
C ASP A 60 12.00 7.40 11.45
N GLY A 61 10.97 6.59 11.77
CA GLY A 61 9.77 6.46 10.94
C GLY A 61 9.95 5.61 9.68
N VAL A 62 11.06 4.89 9.57
CA VAL A 62 11.30 3.93 8.49
C VAL A 62 11.53 2.52 9.02
N GLU A 63 11.26 1.54 8.18
CA GLU A 63 11.73 0.16 8.34
C GLU A 63 12.73 -0.17 7.24
N ILE A 64 13.81 -0.84 7.64
CA ILE A 64 14.83 -1.38 6.73
C ILE A 64 14.72 -2.90 6.80
N ARG A 65 14.48 -3.52 5.65
CA ARG A 65 14.16 -4.94 5.49
C ARG A 65 15.18 -5.60 4.54
N PRO A 66 16.25 -6.20 5.05
CA PRO A 66 17.22 -6.91 4.21
C PRO A 66 16.69 -8.29 3.83
N TYR A 67 16.14 -8.40 2.63
CA TYR A 67 15.62 -9.65 2.08
C TYR A 67 16.74 -10.50 1.50
N THR A 68 16.74 -11.79 1.83
CA THR A 68 17.77 -12.74 1.41
C THR A 68 17.54 -13.35 0.03
N GLY A 69 16.44 -13.04 -0.64
CA GLY A 69 15.93 -13.66 -1.85
C GLY A 69 14.68 -14.48 -1.53
N GLY A 70 13.99 -14.98 -2.55
CA GLY A 70 12.73 -15.71 -2.37
C GLY A 70 11.51 -14.85 -2.10
N PHE A 71 11.67 -13.52 -2.08
CA PHE A 71 10.56 -12.59 -1.81
C PHE A 71 9.45 -12.67 -2.87
N ILE A 72 9.84 -12.67 -4.15
CA ILE A 72 8.87 -12.76 -5.26
C ILE A 72 8.12 -14.10 -5.22
N SER A 73 8.83 -15.18 -4.93
CA SER A 73 8.21 -16.50 -4.76
C SER A 73 7.27 -16.55 -3.55
N MET A 74 7.60 -15.82 -2.50
CA MET A 74 6.79 -15.77 -1.28
C MET A 74 5.49 -14.98 -1.47
N VAL A 75 5.54 -13.83 -2.15
CA VAL A 75 4.35 -12.98 -2.33
C VAL A 75 3.47 -13.42 -3.49
N GLY A 76 3.97 -14.28 -4.36
CA GLY A 76 3.17 -14.86 -5.44
C GLY A 76 2.64 -13.82 -6.43
N ASP A 77 3.41 -12.78 -6.74
CA ASP A 77 2.94 -11.63 -7.53
C ASP A 77 2.68 -11.95 -9.02
N GLY A 78 2.91 -13.18 -9.43
CA GLY A 78 2.71 -13.63 -10.80
C GLY A 78 3.63 -12.96 -11.84
N THR A 79 4.55 -12.08 -11.42
CA THR A 79 5.53 -11.45 -12.31
C THR A 79 6.72 -12.36 -12.55
N SER A 80 6.42 -13.60 -12.96
CA SER A 80 7.40 -14.58 -13.34
C SER A 80 8.34 -13.99 -14.40
N GLY A 81 9.62 -13.91 -14.07
CA GLY A 81 10.66 -13.38 -14.94
C GLY A 81 11.54 -12.31 -14.30
N ARG A 82 11.17 -11.74 -13.15
CA ARG A 82 12.10 -10.92 -12.37
C ARG A 82 13.02 -11.82 -11.55
N PRO A 83 14.33 -11.59 -11.57
CA PRO A 83 15.24 -12.30 -10.69
C PRO A 83 14.86 -12.05 -9.23
N ASP A 84 14.72 -13.11 -8.46
CA ASP A 84 14.42 -13.07 -7.04
C ASP A 84 15.71 -12.85 -6.23
N TRP A 85 16.30 -11.69 -6.41
CA TRP A 85 17.60 -11.36 -5.84
C TRP A 85 17.49 -10.83 -4.42
N PRO A 86 18.55 -11.00 -3.59
CA PRO A 86 18.67 -10.26 -2.35
C PRO A 86 18.54 -8.75 -2.59
N HIS A 87 17.81 -8.09 -1.72
CA HIS A 87 17.61 -6.64 -1.79
C HIS A 87 17.32 -6.09 -0.41
N VAL A 88 17.43 -4.78 -0.27
CA VAL A 88 16.99 -4.07 0.92
C VAL A 88 15.75 -3.26 0.60
N GLY A 89 14.66 -3.53 1.28
CA GLY A 89 13.49 -2.66 1.30
C GLY A 89 13.69 -1.56 2.34
N VAL A 90 13.39 -0.33 1.96
CA VAL A 90 13.32 0.82 2.88
C VAL A 90 11.91 1.39 2.77
N ALA A 91 11.10 1.26 3.82
CA ALA A 91 9.70 1.64 3.83
C ALA A 91 9.41 2.77 4.83
N VAL A 92 8.63 3.77 4.44
CA VAL A 92 8.15 4.82 5.34
C VAL A 92 6.94 4.30 6.12
N MET A 93 7.03 4.26 7.45
CA MET A 93 6.01 3.67 8.30
C MET A 93 4.86 4.63 8.65
N ARG A 94 5.05 5.92 8.51
CA ARG A 94 4.02 6.95 8.71
C ARG A 94 3.98 7.91 7.53
N PRO A 95 3.52 7.44 6.36
CA PRO A 95 3.51 8.24 5.14
C PRO A 95 2.53 9.41 5.25
N GLN A 96 2.90 10.53 4.63
CA GLN A 96 2.04 11.67 4.41
C GLN A 96 1.35 11.58 3.04
N ALA A 97 1.97 10.91 2.09
CA ALA A 97 1.42 10.65 0.76
C ALA A 97 0.08 9.92 0.84
N ARG A 98 -0.86 10.37 0.01
CA ARG A 98 -2.22 9.81 -0.06
C ARG A 98 -2.57 9.49 -1.49
N GLY A 99 -2.87 8.24 -1.72
CA GLY A 99 -3.36 7.74 -2.98
C GLY A 99 -4.88 7.73 -3.10
N ARG A 100 -5.35 7.09 -4.16
CA ARG A 100 -6.77 6.82 -4.38
C ARG A 100 -6.96 5.57 -5.22
N ILE A 101 -8.17 5.01 -5.14
CA ILE A 101 -8.64 3.93 -6.01
C ILE A 101 -9.87 4.42 -6.77
N THR A 102 -9.90 4.19 -8.07
CA THR A 102 -11.04 4.52 -8.93
C THR A 102 -11.42 3.33 -9.80
N LEU A 103 -12.72 3.11 -9.99
CA LEU A 103 -13.18 2.20 -11.02
C LEU A 103 -12.86 2.78 -12.41
N VAL A 104 -12.49 1.89 -13.31
CA VAL A 104 -12.30 2.21 -14.75
C VAL A 104 -13.33 1.48 -15.62
N SER A 105 -14.08 0.57 -15.03
CA SER A 105 -15.13 -0.23 -15.69
C SER A 105 -16.15 -0.71 -14.67
N ALA A 106 -17.38 -0.96 -15.14
CA ALA A 106 -18.40 -1.68 -14.37
C ALA A 106 -18.21 -3.21 -14.39
N GLU A 107 -17.32 -3.72 -15.25
CA GLU A 107 -17.01 -5.13 -15.37
C GLU A 107 -16.16 -5.59 -14.17
N PRO A 108 -16.63 -6.55 -13.35
CA PRO A 108 -15.92 -6.98 -12.13
C PRO A 108 -14.52 -7.57 -12.36
N ALA A 109 -14.27 -8.13 -13.53
CA ALA A 109 -12.98 -8.71 -13.88
C ALA A 109 -11.91 -7.64 -14.24
N VAL A 110 -12.33 -6.40 -14.47
CA VAL A 110 -11.41 -5.31 -14.77
C VAL A 110 -10.89 -4.70 -13.46
N PRO A 111 -9.58 -4.76 -13.19
CA PRO A 111 -9.03 -4.21 -11.94
C PRO A 111 -9.22 -2.69 -11.88
N PRO A 112 -9.41 -2.13 -10.68
CA PRO A 112 -9.49 -0.69 -10.51
C PRO A 112 -8.12 -0.04 -10.75
N ARG A 113 -8.12 1.26 -11.04
CA ARG A 113 -6.88 2.05 -11.05
C ARG A 113 -6.50 2.40 -9.62
N ILE A 114 -5.26 2.07 -9.25
CA ILE A 114 -4.65 2.43 -7.97
C ILE A 114 -3.59 3.49 -8.25
N GLU A 115 -3.74 4.65 -7.67
CA GLU A 115 -2.78 5.74 -7.73
C GLU A 115 -2.18 5.92 -6.34
N HIS A 116 -0.98 5.42 -6.10
CA HIS A 116 -0.32 5.49 -4.77
C HIS A 116 0.20 6.89 -4.45
N ARG A 117 0.72 7.62 -5.44
CA ARG A 117 1.30 8.96 -5.30
C ARG A 117 2.42 9.04 -4.27
N TYR A 118 3.26 8.02 -4.19
CA TYR A 118 4.36 7.91 -3.23
C TYR A 118 5.36 9.06 -3.27
N ASP A 119 5.47 9.74 -4.40
CA ASP A 119 6.35 10.87 -4.66
C ASP A 119 5.71 12.24 -4.40
N SER A 120 4.46 12.28 -3.92
CA SER A 120 3.74 13.54 -3.74
C SER A 120 4.22 14.34 -2.53
N GLU A 121 4.85 13.70 -1.55
CA GLU A 121 5.23 14.33 -0.29
C GLU A 121 6.75 14.36 -0.09
N PRO A 122 7.38 15.55 -0.08
CA PRO A 122 8.83 15.66 0.10
C PRO A 122 9.34 15.06 1.41
N ALA A 123 8.53 15.03 2.46
CA ALA A 123 8.91 14.44 3.74
C ALA A 123 9.09 12.92 3.64
N ASP A 124 8.24 12.24 2.87
CA ASP A 124 8.33 10.80 2.64
C ASP A 124 9.58 10.46 1.81
N ILE A 125 9.87 11.27 0.77
CA ILE A 125 11.09 11.14 -0.03
C ILE A 125 12.34 11.32 0.84
N ALA A 126 12.36 12.34 1.70
CA ALA A 126 13.49 12.59 2.60
C ALA A 126 13.67 11.44 3.61
N ALA A 127 12.58 10.82 4.08
CA ALA A 127 12.65 9.65 4.96
C ALA A 127 13.23 8.43 4.22
N LEU A 128 12.81 8.17 2.98
CA LEU A 128 13.37 7.10 2.14
C LEU A 128 14.87 7.31 1.88
N GLN A 129 15.30 8.55 1.62
CA GLN A 129 16.70 8.89 1.42
C GLN A 129 17.54 8.59 2.66
N ARG A 130 17.12 9.09 3.83
CA ARG A 130 17.80 8.81 5.10
C ARG A 130 17.87 7.33 5.44
N GLY A 131 16.76 6.60 5.23
CA GLY A 131 16.71 5.15 5.44
C GLY A 131 17.66 4.40 4.50
N SER A 132 17.78 4.84 3.25
CA SER A 132 18.70 4.25 2.26
C SER A 132 20.17 4.52 2.61
N GLU A 133 20.48 5.71 3.10
CA GLU A 133 21.82 6.05 3.60
C GLU A 133 22.19 5.19 4.80
N LEU A 134 21.27 5.04 5.76
CA LEU A 134 21.46 4.19 6.94
C LEU A 134 21.65 2.72 6.53
N ALA A 135 20.82 2.20 5.62
CA ALA A 135 20.97 0.84 5.11
C ALA A 135 22.33 0.61 4.47
N THR A 136 22.80 1.58 3.69
CA THR A 136 24.13 1.53 3.04
C THR A 136 25.25 1.54 4.07
N GLU A 137 25.13 2.35 5.12
CA GLU A 137 26.13 2.40 6.20
C GLU A 137 26.17 1.09 7.01
N MET A 138 25.02 0.54 7.37
CA MET A 138 24.90 -0.72 8.12
C MET A 138 25.52 -1.90 7.38
N LEU A 139 25.38 -1.92 6.05
CA LEU A 139 25.87 -3.01 5.19
C LEU A 139 27.27 -2.73 4.62
N ARG A 140 27.93 -1.64 5.02
CA ARG A 140 29.25 -1.27 4.54
C ARG A 140 30.26 -2.40 4.77
N GLY A 141 30.93 -2.80 3.69
CA GLY A 141 31.89 -3.91 3.70
C GLY A 141 31.26 -5.30 3.57
N ALA A 142 29.94 -5.44 3.70
CA ALA A 142 29.24 -6.70 3.49
C ALA A 142 28.67 -6.82 2.06
N THR A 143 28.17 -5.71 1.53
CA THR A 143 27.59 -5.65 0.18
C THR A 143 27.57 -4.23 -0.34
N GLN A 144 27.34 -4.10 -1.64
CA GLN A 144 27.07 -2.83 -2.30
C GLN A 144 25.61 -2.78 -2.72
N LEU A 145 24.91 -1.71 -2.34
CA LEU A 145 23.51 -1.50 -2.76
C LEU A 145 23.46 -0.79 -4.11
N GLY A 146 22.54 -1.21 -4.95
CA GLY A 146 22.23 -0.56 -6.23
C GLY A 146 21.35 0.68 -6.07
N LEU A 147 20.99 1.29 -7.19
CA LEU A 147 20.07 2.43 -7.22
C LEU A 147 18.67 2.00 -6.75
N PRO A 148 17.96 2.86 -5.99
CA PRO A 148 16.64 2.55 -5.52
C PRO A 148 15.62 2.48 -6.66
N ALA A 149 14.66 1.56 -6.53
CA ALA A 149 13.48 1.48 -7.36
C ALA A 149 12.23 1.53 -6.49
N TRP A 150 11.16 2.10 -7.00
CA TRP A 150 9.87 2.12 -6.31
C TRP A 150 9.31 0.71 -6.15
N SER A 151 8.77 0.46 -4.97
CA SER A 151 8.03 -0.74 -4.61
C SER A 151 6.84 -0.36 -3.73
N THR A 152 6.08 -1.34 -3.30
CA THR A 152 4.94 -1.22 -2.39
C THR A 152 5.09 -2.24 -1.27
N SER A 153 4.76 -1.86 -0.06
CA SER A 153 4.69 -2.80 1.06
C SER A 153 3.40 -3.65 1.04
N GLN A 154 2.48 -3.39 0.09
CA GLN A 154 1.20 -4.10 -0.05
C GLN A 154 0.29 -3.97 1.20
N HIS A 155 0.41 -2.90 1.95
CA HIS A 155 -0.39 -2.59 3.14
C HIS A 155 -1.47 -1.54 2.87
N LEU A 156 -2.05 -1.56 1.66
CA LEU A 156 -3.03 -0.58 1.24
C LEU A 156 -4.21 -0.51 2.22
N SER A 157 -4.43 0.66 2.80
CA SER A 157 -5.43 0.91 3.83
C SER A 157 -6.26 2.16 3.54
N GLY A 158 -7.31 2.41 4.33
CA GLY A 158 -8.07 3.65 4.31
C GLY A 158 -8.95 3.89 3.09
N THR A 159 -9.24 2.89 2.27
CA THR A 159 -10.10 3.03 1.08
C THR A 159 -11.59 3.02 1.39
N ALA A 160 -11.96 2.58 2.60
CA ALA A 160 -13.32 2.66 3.17
C ALA A 160 -13.19 3.00 4.66
N PRO A 161 -12.67 4.19 5.02
CA PRO A 161 -12.25 4.48 6.38
C PRO A 161 -13.42 4.57 7.34
N MET A 162 -13.20 4.12 8.57
CA MET A 162 -14.09 4.41 9.69
C MET A 162 -13.84 5.82 10.22
N GLY A 163 -14.86 6.44 10.77
CA GLY A 163 -14.72 7.76 11.41
C GLY A 163 -15.97 8.16 12.19
N PRO A 164 -15.88 9.26 12.95
CA PRO A 164 -17.03 9.83 13.65
C PRO A 164 -18.07 10.42 12.68
N ASP A 165 -19.32 10.57 13.14
CA ASP A 165 -20.45 10.95 12.28
C ASP A 165 -20.27 12.26 11.51
N HIS A 166 -19.49 13.19 12.05
CA HIS A 166 -19.19 14.48 11.41
C HIS A 166 -18.03 14.42 10.39
N ASP A 167 -17.37 13.29 10.26
CA ASP A 167 -16.29 13.11 9.27
C ASP A 167 -16.89 12.77 7.90
N GLU A 168 -16.84 13.74 6.99
CA GLU A 168 -17.33 13.60 5.61
C GLU A 168 -16.50 12.60 4.78
N HIS A 169 -15.29 12.24 5.24
CA HIS A 169 -14.42 11.27 4.57
C HIS A 169 -14.65 9.84 5.04
N ALA A 170 -15.40 9.65 6.12
CA ALA A 170 -15.67 8.32 6.62
C ALA A 170 -16.76 7.61 5.81
N VAL A 171 -16.47 6.38 5.41
CA VAL A 171 -17.39 5.44 4.77
C VAL A 171 -18.16 4.64 5.81
N LEU A 172 -17.52 4.36 6.95
CA LEU A 172 -18.02 3.48 8.00
C LEU A 172 -18.13 4.23 9.34
N ASP A 173 -19.01 3.71 10.20
CA ASP A 173 -19.02 4.10 11.60
C ASP A 173 -17.95 3.33 12.41
N SER A 174 -17.85 3.60 13.71
CA SER A 174 -16.90 2.96 14.64
C SER A 174 -17.16 1.46 14.87
N ARG A 175 -18.24 0.91 14.33
CA ARG A 175 -18.58 -0.52 14.36
C ARG A 175 -18.43 -1.16 12.99
N CYS A 176 -17.69 -0.52 12.08
CA CYS A 176 -17.45 -0.98 10.71
C CYS A 176 -18.74 -1.12 9.86
N ARG A 177 -19.86 -0.49 10.23
CA ARG A 177 -21.10 -0.51 9.46
C ARG A 177 -21.00 0.55 8.35
N VAL A 178 -21.41 0.19 7.15
CA VAL A 178 -21.49 1.12 6.02
C VAL A 178 -22.57 2.17 6.30
N ARG A 179 -22.19 3.44 6.23
CA ARG A 179 -23.10 4.55 6.51
C ARG A 179 -24.24 4.61 5.51
N GLY A 180 -25.43 4.90 6.03
CA GLY A 180 -26.64 5.03 5.21
C GLY A 180 -27.23 3.71 4.73
N LEU A 181 -26.63 2.57 5.04
CA LEU A 181 -27.13 1.24 4.69
C LEU A 181 -27.33 0.37 5.94
N GLN A 182 -28.23 -0.60 5.83
CA GLN A 182 -28.47 -1.57 6.88
C GLN A 182 -27.94 -2.95 6.48
N GLY A 183 -27.42 -3.69 7.46
CA GLY A 183 -26.99 -5.07 7.26
C GLY A 183 -25.67 -5.25 6.48
N LEU A 184 -24.87 -4.19 6.34
CA LEU A 184 -23.59 -4.26 5.62
C LEU A 184 -22.43 -3.75 6.49
N TRP A 185 -21.38 -4.54 6.56
CA TRP A 185 -20.13 -4.22 7.26
C TRP A 185 -18.93 -4.42 6.34
N VAL A 186 -17.85 -3.67 6.60
CA VAL A 186 -16.53 -3.88 6.00
C VAL A 186 -15.54 -4.07 7.14
N VAL A 187 -14.80 -5.19 7.12
CA VAL A 187 -13.86 -5.56 8.18
C VAL A 187 -12.57 -6.10 7.55
N ASP A 188 -11.76 -5.22 7.04
CA ASP A 188 -10.43 -5.50 6.48
C ASP A 188 -9.53 -4.26 6.59
N GLY A 189 -8.32 -4.28 6.03
CA GLY A 189 -7.38 -3.14 6.09
C GLY A 189 -7.94 -1.83 5.51
N SER A 190 -8.97 -1.88 4.66
CA SER A 190 -9.57 -0.67 4.07
C SER A 190 -10.27 0.24 5.09
N VAL A 191 -10.61 -0.29 6.26
CA VAL A 191 -11.32 0.47 7.30
C VAL A 191 -10.39 1.34 8.15
N LEU A 192 -9.09 1.04 8.16
CA LEU A 192 -8.09 1.75 8.95
C LEU A 192 -7.93 3.18 8.43
N PRO A 193 -7.99 4.20 9.30
CA PRO A 193 -7.88 5.60 8.89
C PRO A 193 -6.43 6.03 8.59
N ALA A 194 -5.46 5.18 8.87
CA ALA A 194 -4.04 5.33 8.58
C ALA A 194 -3.38 3.94 8.51
N PRO A 195 -2.23 3.79 7.82
CA PRO A 195 -1.47 2.54 7.77
C PRO A 195 -0.80 2.23 9.10
#